data_3ac8572ce3c58248b9939bdbe5a24349
#
_entry.id   3ac8572ce3c58248b9939bdbe5a24349
#
_cell.length_a   1.000
_cell.length_b   1.000
_cell.length_c   1.000
_cell.angle_alpha   90.00
_cell.angle_beta   90.00
_cell.angle_gamma   90.00
#
_symmetry.space_group_name_H-M   'P 1'
#
loop_
_entity.id
_entity.type
_entity.pdbx_description
1 polymer ?
#
loop_
_entity_poly.entity_id
_entity_poly.type
_entity_poly.pdbx_seq_one_letter_code
_entity_poly.pdbx_strand_id
1 'polypeptide(L)'
;MSGKKDVPVRLTAAQRDQLITATRQALESAQQLQQREELRQSAQELSNTCVSLITTLLQQQVNGLNDDIRNLAAEQNRRLTRLANEYAQNIEQLRKQREKDRAEMQAGLNALKERDRTHKEQAEFWVSQAEVFFADIEQYRHELFTPNQLARLRSQLAQVQQDMQIDAYQSAIASARNVFNQAVDLKERVVQAEIEWAHYHTQLQQAFADIRSDLYYHQTMQFILDTEAGEERIDANIDYWTRGALSSIASVVDQIAEVMGHINDVPTAELIAMLERIKELSRLMDTARERAKEELVSSQMRAEMASTMAEHLQQAGWEFVGYTYEGSEMNAALHIKFRDNMGNEIVTVISPQQFLGELCNNMQINFFDPYNNDENMRGIWVDGILESLRNIGLNVGKPVTAPGFEVRQSDNEAVRDLEQTAQRKAKG
;
A
#
# COMPACT_ATOMS: atom_id res chain seq x y z
N MET A 1 -46.46 17.44 -15.53
CA MET A 1 -46.65 18.55 -16.46
C MET A 1 -46.31 19.81 -15.74
N SER A 2 -45.07 20.26 -15.89
CA SER A 2 -44.55 21.49 -15.23
C SER A 2 -44.82 22.65 -16.19
N GLY A 3 -45.74 23.51 -15.82
CA GLY A 3 -46.09 24.68 -16.63
C GLY A 3 -45.14 25.84 -16.28
N LYS A 4 -44.40 26.35 -17.28
CA LYS A 4 -43.76 27.66 -17.23
C LYS A 4 -44.83 28.72 -16.98
N LYS A 5 -44.72 29.50 -15.93
CA LYS A 5 -45.44 30.74 -15.71
C LYS A 5 -44.45 31.88 -15.65
N ASP A 6 -44.41 32.70 -16.70
CA ASP A 6 -43.75 33.97 -16.71
C ASP A 6 -44.56 34.94 -15.87
N VAL A 7 -44.05 35.42 -14.76
CA VAL A 7 -44.64 36.47 -13.95
C VAL A 7 -43.73 37.71 -14.02
N PRO A 8 -44.20 38.81 -14.60
CA PRO A 8 -43.39 40.05 -14.64
C PRO A 8 -43.25 40.65 -13.25
N VAL A 9 -42.07 40.67 -12.70
CA VAL A 9 -41.76 41.28 -11.41
C VAL A 9 -41.51 42.76 -11.61
N ARG A 10 -42.40 43.65 -11.10
CA ARG A 10 -42.15 45.07 -11.00
C ARG A 10 -41.53 45.38 -9.64
N LEU A 11 -40.32 45.91 -9.67
CA LEU A 11 -39.63 46.36 -8.48
C LEU A 11 -40.35 47.56 -7.84
N THR A 12 -40.52 47.52 -6.53
CA THR A 12 -41.00 48.67 -5.74
C THR A 12 -39.93 49.76 -5.63
N ALA A 13 -40.34 51.04 -5.32
CA ALA A 13 -39.39 52.12 -5.18
C ALA A 13 -38.28 51.85 -4.13
N ALA A 14 -38.66 51.18 -3.03
CA ALA A 14 -37.71 50.76 -2.00
C ALA A 14 -36.71 49.72 -2.47
N GLN A 15 -37.14 48.77 -3.32
CA GLN A 15 -36.27 47.76 -3.94
C GLN A 15 -35.32 48.39 -4.97
N ARG A 16 -35.77 49.47 -5.68
CA ARG A 16 -34.89 50.26 -6.57
C ARG A 16 -33.82 50.99 -5.80
N ASP A 17 -34.16 51.61 -4.67
CA ASP A 17 -33.19 52.34 -3.85
C ASP A 17 -32.19 51.38 -3.19
N GLN A 18 -32.64 50.21 -2.79
CA GLN A 18 -31.75 49.16 -2.30
C GLN A 18 -30.83 48.63 -3.41
N LEU A 19 -31.34 48.45 -4.65
CA LEU A 19 -30.52 48.04 -5.79
C LEU A 19 -29.49 49.09 -6.17
N ILE A 20 -29.87 50.40 -6.12
CA ILE A 20 -28.96 51.52 -6.39
C ILE A 20 -27.88 51.63 -5.34
N THR A 21 -28.23 51.38 -4.07
CA THR A 21 -27.28 51.40 -2.94
C THR A 21 -26.33 50.21 -3.04
N ALA A 22 -26.86 49.00 -3.35
CA ALA A 22 -26.07 47.83 -3.58
C ALA A 22 -25.15 47.94 -4.79
N THR A 23 -25.65 48.57 -5.90
CA THR A 23 -24.85 48.84 -7.10
C THR A 23 -23.74 49.86 -6.84
N ARG A 24 -23.99 50.83 -5.96
CA ARG A 24 -22.97 51.83 -5.57
C ARG A 24 -21.90 51.18 -4.66
N GLN A 25 -22.31 50.37 -3.72
CA GLN A 25 -21.39 49.58 -2.91
C GLN A 25 -20.61 48.54 -3.75
N ALA A 26 -21.26 47.94 -4.75
CA ALA A 26 -20.61 47.06 -5.71
C ALA A 26 -19.61 47.81 -6.59
N LEU A 27 -19.88 49.06 -6.97
CA LEU A 27 -18.95 49.90 -7.75
C LEU A 27 -17.74 50.36 -6.94
N GLU A 28 -17.94 50.67 -5.65
CA GLU A 28 -16.83 50.98 -4.72
C GLU A 28 -16.00 49.71 -4.41
N SER A 29 -16.67 48.58 -4.33
CA SER A 29 -16.00 47.27 -4.24
C SER A 29 -15.24 46.90 -5.53
N ALA A 30 -15.79 47.25 -6.71
CA ALA A 30 -15.15 47.01 -8.00
C ALA A 30 -13.86 47.82 -8.19
N GLN A 31 -13.77 49.00 -7.61
CA GLN A 31 -12.51 49.77 -7.61
C GLN A 31 -11.45 49.20 -6.67
N GLN A 32 -11.87 48.55 -5.58
CA GLN A 32 -10.97 47.76 -4.73
C GLN A 32 -10.65 46.41 -5.38
N LEU A 33 -11.56 45.88 -6.21
CA LEU A 33 -11.36 44.62 -6.96
C LEU A 33 -10.35 44.79 -8.10
N GLN A 34 -10.23 45.99 -8.69
CA GLN A 34 -9.24 46.23 -9.75
C GLN A 34 -7.80 46.13 -9.21
N GLN A 35 -7.56 46.58 -7.99
CA GLN A 35 -6.27 46.37 -7.29
C GLN A 35 -6.10 44.93 -6.80
N ARG A 36 -7.21 44.24 -6.48
CA ARG A 36 -7.18 42.79 -6.15
C ARG A 36 -7.05 41.93 -7.38
N GLU A 37 -7.46 42.38 -8.56
CA GLU A 37 -7.36 41.60 -9.81
C GLU A 37 -5.91 41.47 -10.30
N GLU A 38 -5.07 42.50 -10.07
CA GLU A 38 -3.63 42.39 -10.30
C GLU A 38 -2.96 41.46 -9.29
N LEU A 39 -3.39 41.53 -8.03
CA LEU A 39 -2.95 40.55 -6.99
C LEU A 39 -3.47 39.16 -7.28
N ARG A 40 -4.67 39.02 -7.84
CA ARG A 40 -5.26 37.73 -8.23
C ARG A 40 -4.57 37.14 -9.46
N GLN A 41 -4.21 37.96 -10.45
CA GLN A 41 -3.41 37.48 -11.59
C GLN A 41 -2.01 37.06 -11.14
N SER A 42 -1.38 37.80 -10.25
CA SER A 42 -0.10 37.42 -9.64
C SER A 42 -0.22 36.13 -8.80
N ALA A 43 -1.29 36.01 -8.01
CA ALA A 43 -1.58 34.80 -7.23
C ALA A 43 -1.90 33.59 -8.14
N GLN A 44 -2.55 33.85 -9.28
CA GLN A 44 -2.86 32.79 -10.27
C GLN A 44 -1.62 32.35 -11.05
N GLU A 45 -0.75 33.31 -11.40
CA GLU A 45 0.55 33.00 -11.99
C GLU A 45 1.47 32.27 -10.99
N LEU A 46 1.45 32.68 -9.71
CA LEU A 46 2.12 31.98 -8.62
C LEU A 46 1.53 30.57 -8.42
N SER A 47 0.21 30.44 -8.38
CA SER A 47 -0.46 29.13 -8.25
C SER A 47 -0.12 28.21 -9.41
N ASN A 48 -0.17 28.68 -10.64
CA ASN A 48 0.22 27.90 -11.83
C ASN A 48 1.71 27.55 -11.82
N THR A 49 2.55 28.49 -11.35
CA THR A 49 3.99 28.26 -11.19
C THR A 49 4.24 27.27 -10.06
N CYS A 50 3.53 27.37 -8.94
CA CYS A 50 3.60 26.40 -7.84
C CYS A 50 3.13 25.01 -8.26
N VAL A 51 2.00 24.89 -8.96
CA VAL A 51 1.52 23.59 -9.49
C VAL A 51 2.55 23.01 -10.47
N SER A 52 3.11 23.82 -11.35
CA SER A 52 4.16 23.38 -12.28
C SER A 52 5.44 22.97 -11.55
N LEU A 53 5.87 23.74 -10.55
CA LEU A 53 7.04 23.42 -9.72
C LEU A 53 6.80 22.19 -8.85
N ILE A 54 5.64 22.07 -8.22
CA ILE A 54 5.26 20.88 -7.44
C ILE A 54 5.22 19.65 -8.34
N THR A 55 4.62 19.75 -9.53
CA THR A 55 4.59 18.65 -10.50
C THR A 55 6.01 18.29 -10.95
N THR A 56 6.88 19.26 -11.21
CA THR A 56 8.27 19.05 -11.62
C THR A 56 9.09 18.45 -10.47
N LEU A 57 8.93 18.94 -9.24
CA LEU A 57 9.61 18.42 -8.05
C LEU A 57 9.12 17.02 -7.68
N LEU A 58 7.81 16.76 -7.75
CA LEU A 58 7.25 15.42 -7.57
C LEU A 58 7.78 14.47 -8.63
N GLN A 59 7.85 14.89 -9.90
CA GLN A 59 8.41 14.11 -10.98
C GLN A 59 9.91 13.83 -10.76
N GLN A 60 10.66 14.81 -10.27
CA GLN A 60 12.08 14.63 -9.93
C GLN A 60 12.26 13.71 -8.72
N GLN A 61 11.44 13.85 -7.68
CA GLN A 61 11.46 12.93 -6.52
C GLN A 61 11.05 11.51 -6.89
N VAL A 62 9.98 11.35 -7.69
CA VAL A 62 9.55 10.04 -8.21
C VAL A 62 10.64 9.42 -9.09
N ASN A 63 11.31 10.22 -9.94
CA ASN A 63 12.42 9.72 -10.74
C ASN A 63 13.62 9.35 -9.85
N GLY A 64 13.96 10.16 -8.85
CA GLY A 64 14.99 9.87 -7.86
C GLY A 64 14.70 8.59 -7.07
N LEU A 65 13.47 8.44 -6.56
CA LEU A 65 13.02 7.23 -5.86
C LEU A 65 13.02 6.00 -6.77
N ASN A 66 12.60 6.14 -8.03
CA ASN A 66 12.68 5.04 -9.01
C ASN A 66 14.12 4.62 -9.31
N ASP A 67 15.04 5.58 -9.36
CA ASP A 67 16.46 5.28 -9.56
C ASP A 67 17.07 4.63 -8.30
N ASP A 68 16.69 5.07 -7.11
CA ASP A 68 17.09 4.45 -5.84
C ASP A 68 16.53 3.03 -5.70
N ILE A 69 15.26 2.81 -6.05
CA ILE A 69 14.64 1.48 -6.09
C ILE A 69 15.35 0.58 -7.11
N ARG A 70 15.67 1.11 -8.31
CA ARG A 70 16.42 0.35 -9.31
C ARG A 70 17.84 0.01 -8.85
N ASN A 71 18.51 0.94 -8.19
CA ASN A 71 19.83 0.74 -7.64
C ASN A 71 19.80 -0.28 -6.49
N LEU A 72 18.83 -0.19 -5.59
CA LEU A 72 18.62 -1.14 -4.50
C LEU A 72 18.29 -2.53 -5.04
N ALA A 73 17.39 -2.64 -6.02
CA ALA A 73 17.05 -3.90 -6.69
C ALA A 73 18.27 -4.49 -7.43
N ALA A 74 19.09 -3.65 -8.07
CA ALA A 74 20.32 -4.09 -8.70
C ALA A 74 21.36 -4.58 -7.67
N GLU A 75 21.47 -3.92 -6.54
CA GLU A 75 22.35 -4.34 -5.44
C GLU A 75 21.87 -5.64 -4.78
N GLN A 76 20.58 -5.76 -4.53
CA GLN A 76 19.99 -7.02 -4.04
C GLN A 76 20.20 -8.16 -5.03
N ASN A 77 19.97 -7.94 -6.33
CA ASN A 77 20.26 -8.95 -7.35
C ASN A 77 21.74 -9.34 -7.40
N ARG A 78 22.65 -8.39 -7.20
CA ARG A 78 24.10 -8.70 -7.09
C ARG A 78 24.41 -9.53 -5.84
N ARG A 79 23.79 -9.23 -4.70
CA ARG A 79 23.91 -10.02 -3.46
C ARG A 79 23.35 -11.42 -3.65
N LEU A 80 22.15 -11.55 -4.24
CA LEU A 80 21.53 -12.84 -4.56
C LEU A 80 22.39 -13.67 -5.51
N THR A 81 22.96 -13.03 -6.53
CA THR A 81 23.85 -13.70 -7.49
C THR A 81 25.13 -14.19 -6.81
N ARG A 82 25.70 -13.39 -5.88
CA ARG A 82 26.87 -13.83 -5.09
C ARG A 82 26.54 -15.02 -4.21
N LEU A 83 25.44 -14.94 -3.44
CA LEU A 83 24.97 -16.03 -2.61
C LEU A 83 24.68 -17.28 -3.43
N ALA A 84 23.98 -17.16 -4.57
CA ALA A 84 23.73 -18.29 -5.48
C ALA A 84 25.04 -18.93 -5.98
N ASN A 85 26.05 -18.11 -6.31
CA ASN A 85 27.35 -18.62 -6.73
C ASN A 85 28.11 -19.28 -5.57
N GLU A 86 28.05 -18.73 -4.35
CA GLU A 86 28.64 -19.35 -3.17
C GLU A 86 27.97 -20.70 -2.85
N TYR A 87 26.64 -20.75 -2.92
CA TYR A 87 25.92 -22.02 -2.76
C TYR A 87 26.23 -23.02 -3.86
N ALA A 88 26.32 -22.58 -5.13
CA ALA A 88 26.73 -23.45 -6.22
C ALA A 88 28.15 -24.01 -6.01
N GLN A 89 29.08 -23.19 -5.53
CA GLN A 89 30.44 -23.63 -5.17
C GLN A 89 30.44 -24.62 -4.00
N ASN A 90 29.62 -24.36 -2.97
CA ASN A 90 29.48 -25.27 -1.83
C ASN A 90 28.88 -26.63 -2.25
N ILE A 91 27.86 -26.60 -3.11
CA ILE A 91 27.28 -27.83 -3.68
C ILE A 91 28.32 -28.60 -4.49
N GLU A 92 29.10 -27.90 -5.29
CA GLU A 92 30.16 -28.55 -6.09
C GLU A 92 31.28 -29.12 -5.20
N GLN A 93 31.65 -28.42 -4.11
CA GLN A 93 32.59 -28.96 -3.12
C GLN A 93 32.04 -30.19 -2.43
N LEU A 94 30.76 -30.17 -2.05
CA LEU A 94 30.08 -31.32 -1.44
C LEU A 94 30.02 -32.53 -2.42
N ARG A 95 29.76 -32.26 -3.71
CA ARG A 95 29.82 -33.34 -4.74
C ARG A 95 31.22 -33.92 -4.86
N LYS A 96 32.25 -33.08 -4.92
CA LYS A 96 33.65 -33.54 -4.96
C LYS A 96 34.04 -34.34 -3.72
N GLN A 97 33.60 -33.84 -2.53
CA GLN A 97 33.84 -34.58 -1.30
C GLN A 97 33.13 -35.95 -1.31
N ARG A 98 31.89 -35.99 -1.78
CA ARG A 98 31.16 -37.25 -1.94
C ARG A 98 31.81 -38.22 -2.92
N GLU A 99 32.32 -37.70 -4.05
CA GLU A 99 33.07 -38.53 -5.01
C GLU A 99 34.34 -39.10 -4.37
N LYS A 100 35.05 -38.24 -3.60
CA LYS A 100 36.24 -38.67 -2.85
C LYS A 100 35.89 -39.73 -1.80
N ASP A 101 34.86 -39.50 -1.01
CA ASP A 101 34.39 -40.44 0.02
C ASP A 101 33.97 -41.77 -0.60
N ARG A 102 33.29 -41.74 -1.78
CA ARG A 102 32.98 -42.97 -2.55
C ARG A 102 34.23 -43.68 -3.06
N ALA A 103 35.20 -42.92 -3.57
CA ALA A 103 36.45 -43.51 -4.05
C ALA A 103 37.27 -44.14 -2.91
N GLU A 104 37.37 -43.45 -1.76
CA GLU A 104 38.03 -43.96 -0.56
C GLU A 104 37.34 -45.22 -0.04
N MET A 105 36.02 -45.22 -0.07
CA MET A 105 35.22 -46.37 0.33
C MET A 105 35.37 -47.56 -0.63
N GLN A 106 35.38 -47.29 -1.93
CA GLN A 106 35.62 -48.34 -2.93
C GLN A 106 37.05 -48.93 -2.80
N ALA A 107 38.04 -48.08 -2.50
CA ALA A 107 39.40 -48.49 -2.21
C ALA A 107 39.46 -49.37 -0.94
N GLY A 108 38.73 -48.93 0.14
CA GLY A 108 38.58 -49.74 1.36
C GLY A 108 37.91 -51.10 1.12
N LEU A 109 36.86 -51.14 0.29
CA LEU A 109 36.18 -52.37 -0.10
C LEU A 109 37.11 -53.33 -0.88
N ASN A 110 37.93 -52.79 -1.77
CA ASN A 110 38.92 -53.58 -2.52
C ASN A 110 40.00 -54.12 -1.59
N ALA A 111 40.50 -53.28 -0.66
CA ALA A 111 41.47 -53.73 0.37
C ALA A 111 40.89 -54.81 1.28
N LEU A 112 39.58 -54.76 1.59
CA LEU A 112 38.87 -55.78 2.34
C LEU A 112 38.79 -57.11 1.58
N LYS A 113 38.55 -57.07 0.26
CA LYS A 113 38.52 -58.26 -0.61
C LYS A 113 39.89 -58.91 -0.70
N GLU A 114 40.95 -58.10 -0.82
CA GLU A 114 42.33 -58.58 -0.94
C GLU A 114 42.87 -59.20 0.36
N ARG A 115 42.32 -58.83 1.54
CA ARG A 115 42.75 -59.33 2.84
C ARG A 115 42.06 -60.61 3.31
N ASP A 116 41.29 -61.30 2.46
CA ASP A 116 40.57 -62.53 2.81
C ASP A 116 39.69 -62.45 4.09
N ARG A 117 39.02 -61.25 4.23
CA ARG A 117 38.18 -60.96 5.40
C ARG A 117 36.90 -61.79 5.37
N THR A 118 36.47 -62.23 6.59
CA THR A 118 35.24 -63.01 6.78
C THR A 118 34.00 -62.19 6.41
N HIS A 119 32.94 -62.82 5.97
CA HIS A 119 31.64 -62.16 5.70
C HIS A 119 31.13 -61.36 6.88
N LYS A 120 31.46 -61.78 8.10
CA LYS A 120 31.14 -61.05 9.35
C LYS A 120 31.78 -59.64 9.36
N GLU A 121 33.10 -59.56 9.11
CA GLU A 121 33.85 -58.29 9.11
C GLU A 121 33.35 -57.35 8.01
N GLN A 122 32.91 -57.90 6.88
CA GLN A 122 32.32 -57.10 5.78
C GLN A 122 30.95 -56.53 6.19
N ALA A 123 30.13 -57.32 6.88
CA ALA A 123 28.84 -56.82 7.40
C ALA A 123 29.04 -55.73 8.46
N GLU A 124 29.95 -55.96 9.43
CA GLU A 124 30.29 -54.99 10.47
C GLU A 124 30.82 -53.68 9.87
N PHE A 125 31.63 -53.73 8.81
CA PHE A 125 32.10 -52.56 8.09
C PHE A 125 30.95 -51.72 7.54
N TRP A 126 30.00 -52.35 6.81
CA TRP A 126 28.87 -51.60 6.22
C TRP A 126 27.93 -51.02 7.28
N VAL A 127 27.71 -51.75 8.38
CA VAL A 127 26.91 -51.24 9.51
C VAL A 127 27.57 -50.03 10.12
N SER A 128 28.89 -50.09 10.43
CA SER A 128 29.64 -48.97 10.97
C SER A 128 29.63 -47.76 10.06
N GLN A 129 29.76 -47.95 8.75
CA GLN A 129 29.67 -46.84 7.79
C GLN A 129 28.29 -46.21 7.76
N ALA A 130 27.21 -46.98 7.84
CA ALA A 130 25.86 -46.46 7.92
C ALA A 130 25.63 -45.61 9.19
N GLU A 131 26.14 -46.08 10.34
CA GLU A 131 26.07 -45.38 11.63
C GLU A 131 26.80 -44.01 11.59
N VAL A 132 27.95 -43.93 10.93
CA VAL A 132 28.68 -42.65 10.72
C VAL A 132 27.81 -41.66 9.94
N PHE A 133 27.16 -42.13 8.87
CA PHE A 133 26.25 -41.27 8.11
C PHE A 133 25.01 -40.83 8.89
N PHE A 134 24.48 -41.71 9.73
CA PHE A 134 23.36 -41.38 10.62
C PHE A 134 23.76 -40.28 11.62
N ALA A 135 24.95 -40.39 12.22
CA ALA A 135 25.46 -39.35 13.13
C ALA A 135 25.67 -38.02 12.41
N ASP A 136 26.16 -38.04 11.18
CA ASP A 136 26.29 -36.85 10.35
C ASP A 136 24.94 -36.21 10.02
N ILE A 137 23.92 -37.02 9.66
CA ILE A 137 22.57 -36.54 9.34
C ILE A 137 21.93 -35.85 10.56
N GLU A 138 22.17 -36.35 11.77
CA GLU A 138 21.66 -35.78 13.02
C GLU A 138 22.18 -34.39 13.33
N GLN A 139 23.28 -33.95 12.72
CA GLN A 139 23.81 -32.61 12.87
C GLN A 139 22.96 -31.55 12.14
N TYR A 140 22.08 -32.01 11.24
CA TYR A 140 21.19 -31.17 10.44
C TYR A 140 19.75 -31.24 10.95
N ARG A 141 18.90 -30.34 10.48
CA ARG A 141 17.45 -30.33 10.77
C ARG A 141 16.69 -31.36 9.93
N HIS A 142 17.18 -32.59 9.90
CA HIS A 142 16.68 -33.65 9.04
C HIS A 142 15.19 -33.97 9.23
N GLU A 143 14.66 -33.85 10.47
CA GLU A 143 13.24 -34.05 10.72
C GLU A 143 12.35 -32.95 10.08
N LEU A 144 12.86 -31.73 9.92
CA LEU A 144 12.15 -30.66 9.24
C LEU A 144 12.02 -30.93 7.73
N PHE A 145 13.07 -31.49 7.11
CA PHE A 145 13.14 -31.67 5.66
C PHE A 145 12.72 -33.07 5.19
N THR A 146 13.02 -34.10 5.99
CA THR A 146 12.78 -35.50 5.66
C THR A 146 12.24 -36.28 6.85
N PRO A 147 11.02 -35.94 7.31
CA PRO A 147 10.47 -36.48 8.55
C PRO A 147 10.44 -38.00 8.54
N ASN A 148 10.85 -38.62 9.66
CA ASN A 148 10.89 -40.04 9.91
C ASN A 148 11.79 -40.89 8.97
N GLN A 149 12.52 -40.30 8.01
CA GLN A 149 13.34 -41.10 7.09
C GLN A 149 14.57 -41.69 7.78
N LEU A 150 15.25 -40.95 8.64
CA LEU A 150 16.37 -41.45 9.42
C LEU A 150 15.95 -42.54 10.40
N ALA A 151 14.81 -42.37 11.07
CA ALA A 151 14.24 -43.37 11.96
C ALA A 151 13.94 -44.68 11.23
N ARG A 152 13.41 -44.61 10.00
CA ARG A 152 13.17 -45.77 9.15
C ARG A 152 14.47 -46.50 8.79
N LEU A 153 15.53 -45.75 8.42
CA LEU A 153 16.83 -46.35 8.10
C LEU A 153 17.47 -47.01 9.32
N ARG A 154 17.34 -46.42 10.51
CA ARG A 154 17.77 -47.03 11.77
C ARG A 154 17.06 -48.32 12.07
N SER A 155 15.75 -48.40 11.84
CA SER A 155 14.99 -49.63 11.99
C SER A 155 15.46 -50.73 11.02
N GLN A 156 15.78 -50.34 9.77
CA GLN A 156 16.35 -51.27 8.79
C GLN A 156 17.75 -51.77 9.21
N LEU A 157 18.60 -50.89 9.76
CA LEU A 157 19.92 -51.26 10.24
C LEU A 157 19.83 -52.18 11.45
N ALA A 158 18.88 -51.96 12.36
CA ALA A 158 18.62 -52.85 13.47
C ALA A 158 18.23 -54.29 13.01
N GLN A 159 17.44 -54.38 11.92
CA GLN A 159 17.13 -55.67 11.30
C GLN A 159 18.40 -56.37 10.74
N VAL A 160 19.30 -55.60 10.11
CA VAL A 160 20.61 -56.12 9.66
C VAL A 160 21.43 -56.68 10.83
N GLN A 161 21.46 -55.97 11.96
CA GLN A 161 22.14 -56.43 13.17
C GLN A 161 21.55 -57.72 13.73
N GLN A 162 20.23 -57.88 13.64
CA GLN A 162 19.57 -59.17 13.98
C GLN A 162 19.97 -60.30 13.03
N ASP A 163 20.02 -60.05 11.72
CA ASP A 163 20.45 -61.01 10.71
C ASP A 163 21.90 -61.49 10.98
N MET A 164 22.76 -60.56 11.43
CA MET A 164 24.15 -60.90 11.86
C MET A 164 24.20 -61.81 13.09
N GLN A 165 23.25 -61.66 14.03
CA GLN A 165 23.19 -62.48 15.24
C GLN A 165 22.80 -63.93 14.95
N ILE A 166 22.13 -64.17 13.84
CA ILE A 166 21.75 -65.51 13.38
C ILE A 166 22.68 -66.04 12.29
N ASP A 167 23.87 -65.48 12.15
CA ASP A 167 24.92 -65.85 11.18
C ASP A 167 24.49 -65.75 9.70
N ALA A 168 23.43 -64.98 9.41
CA ALA A 168 22.95 -64.67 8.02
C ALA A 168 23.77 -63.60 7.33
N TYR A 169 25.11 -63.71 7.33
CA TYR A 169 26.02 -62.64 6.93
C TYR A 169 25.87 -62.19 5.47
N GLN A 170 25.59 -63.09 4.52
CA GLN A 170 25.41 -62.71 3.11
C GLN A 170 24.20 -61.80 2.91
N SER A 171 23.10 -62.10 3.56
CA SER A 171 21.91 -61.26 3.59
C SER A 171 22.20 -59.92 4.28
N ALA A 172 22.88 -59.98 5.44
CA ALA A 172 23.28 -58.82 6.22
C ALA A 172 24.16 -57.86 5.42
N ILE A 173 25.16 -58.33 4.66
CA ILE A 173 26.03 -57.51 3.79
C ILE A 173 25.19 -56.77 2.74
N ALA A 174 24.29 -57.48 2.04
CA ALA A 174 23.46 -56.87 0.99
C ALA A 174 22.53 -55.79 1.56
N SER A 175 21.88 -56.10 2.69
CA SER A 175 20.97 -55.18 3.37
C SER A 175 21.70 -53.99 3.99
N ALA A 176 22.86 -54.21 4.67
CA ALA A 176 23.67 -53.15 5.23
C ALA A 176 24.16 -52.17 4.16
N ARG A 177 24.64 -52.70 3.02
CA ARG A 177 25.06 -51.87 1.87
C ARG A 177 23.90 -51.03 1.30
N ASN A 178 22.70 -51.62 1.24
CA ASN A 178 21.50 -50.90 0.79
C ASN A 178 21.14 -49.76 1.76
N VAL A 179 21.13 -50.04 3.09
CA VAL A 179 20.88 -49.00 4.11
C VAL A 179 21.93 -47.91 4.04
N PHE A 180 23.21 -48.26 3.88
CA PHE A 180 24.28 -47.31 3.71
C PHE A 180 24.05 -46.41 2.46
N ASN A 181 23.73 -46.97 1.31
CA ASN A 181 23.46 -46.16 0.10
C ASN A 181 22.27 -45.23 0.31
N GLN A 182 21.20 -45.72 0.97
CA GLN A 182 20.06 -44.86 1.30
C GLN A 182 20.43 -43.77 2.31
N ALA A 183 21.35 -44.04 3.25
CA ALA A 183 21.86 -43.04 4.19
C ALA A 183 22.66 -41.91 3.45
N VAL A 184 23.49 -42.33 2.49
CA VAL A 184 24.22 -41.35 1.63
C VAL A 184 23.25 -40.47 0.85
N ASP A 185 22.23 -41.08 0.22
CA ASP A 185 21.23 -40.32 -0.54
C ASP A 185 20.36 -39.44 0.36
N LEU A 186 20.07 -39.87 1.58
CA LEU A 186 19.35 -39.10 2.58
C LEU A 186 20.18 -37.88 3.02
N LYS A 187 21.49 -38.12 3.34
CA LYS A 187 22.40 -37.04 3.71
C LYS A 187 22.47 -35.94 2.62
N GLU A 188 22.62 -36.37 1.35
CA GLU A 188 22.65 -35.41 0.23
C GLU A 188 21.38 -34.58 0.18
N ARG A 189 20.21 -35.20 0.30
CA ARG A 189 18.91 -34.46 0.30
C ARG A 189 18.78 -33.53 1.48
N VAL A 190 19.17 -33.95 2.67
CA VAL A 190 19.12 -33.14 3.89
C VAL A 190 20.04 -31.93 3.77
N VAL A 191 21.30 -32.14 3.33
CA VAL A 191 22.27 -31.06 3.13
C VAL A 191 21.78 -30.07 2.08
N GLN A 192 21.23 -30.56 0.96
CA GLN A 192 20.65 -29.70 -0.08
C GLN A 192 19.49 -28.88 0.46
N ALA A 193 18.58 -29.51 1.20
CA ALA A 193 17.44 -28.82 1.81
C ALA A 193 17.87 -27.80 2.88
N GLU A 194 18.91 -28.11 3.65
CA GLU A 194 19.50 -27.18 4.64
C GLU A 194 20.07 -25.93 3.97
N ILE A 195 20.80 -26.11 2.86
CA ILE A 195 21.35 -25.00 2.08
C ILE A 195 20.23 -24.13 1.51
N GLU A 196 19.22 -24.75 0.91
CA GLU A 196 18.06 -24.06 0.38
C GLU A 196 17.30 -23.28 1.47
N TRP A 197 17.07 -23.95 2.59
CA TRP A 197 16.42 -23.32 3.74
C TRP A 197 17.21 -22.11 4.25
N ALA A 198 18.54 -22.24 4.42
CA ALA A 198 19.39 -21.15 4.90
C ALA A 198 19.38 -19.95 3.95
N HIS A 199 19.29 -20.20 2.65
CA HIS A 199 19.15 -19.16 1.62
C HIS A 199 17.86 -18.36 1.83
N TYR A 200 16.70 -19.05 1.87
CA TYR A 200 15.42 -18.35 2.03
C TYR A 200 15.25 -17.73 3.43
N HIS A 201 15.80 -18.38 4.46
CA HIS A 201 15.85 -17.84 5.80
C HIS A 201 16.56 -16.46 5.84
N THR A 202 17.76 -16.40 5.22
CA THR A 202 18.52 -15.14 5.15
C THR A 202 17.79 -14.06 4.36
N GLN A 203 17.18 -14.43 3.22
CA GLN A 203 16.39 -13.50 2.43
C GLN A 203 15.17 -12.98 3.20
N LEU A 204 14.47 -13.86 3.90
CA LEU A 204 13.30 -13.50 4.67
C LEU A 204 13.67 -12.57 5.84
N GLN A 205 14.77 -12.85 6.55
CA GLN A 205 15.25 -11.96 7.62
C GLN A 205 15.54 -10.55 7.09
N GLN A 206 16.22 -10.45 5.94
CA GLN A 206 16.51 -9.16 5.33
C GLN A 206 15.23 -8.46 4.88
N ALA A 207 14.37 -9.14 4.14
CA ALA A 207 13.12 -8.56 3.64
C ALA A 207 12.19 -8.12 4.79
N PHE A 208 12.17 -8.87 5.88
CA PHE A 208 11.42 -8.51 7.08
C PHE A 208 11.99 -7.28 7.79
N ALA A 209 13.31 -7.17 7.89
CA ALA A 209 13.96 -5.98 8.44
C ALA A 209 13.69 -4.74 7.58
N ASP A 210 13.76 -4.90 6.24
CA ASP A 210 13.53 -3.82 5.29
C ASP A 210 12.07 -3.31 5.39
N ILE A 211 11.07 -4.19 5.37
CA ILE A 211 9.67 -3.77 5.46
C ILE A 211 9.32 -3.12 6.80
N ARG A 212 9.90 -3.59 7.91
CA ARG A 212 9.73 -2.94 9.22
C ARG A 212 10.35 -1.54 9.25
N SER A 213 11.53 -1.41 8.67
CA SER A 213 12.19 -0.10 8.51
C SER A 213 11.33 0.83 7.67
N ASP A 214 10.83 0.34 6.55
CA ASP A 214 9.97 1.10 5.65
C ASP A 214 8.68 1.54 6.33
N LEU A 215 8.02 0.68 7.08
CA LEU A 215 6.84 1.04 7.87
C LEU A 215 7.13 2.13 8.90
N TYR A 216 8.29 2.07 9.54
CA TYR A 216 8.68 3.07 10.54
C TYR A 216 8.98 4.43 9.91
N TYR A 217 9.79 4.48 8.85
CA TYR A 217 10.24 5.73 8.24
C TYR A 217 9.20 6.37 7.33
N HIS A 218 8.22 5.62 6.83
CA HIS A 218 7.24 6.11 5.87
C HIS A 218 5.82 6.26 6.45
N GLN A 219 5.70 6.49 7.75
CA GLN A 219 4.41 6.83 8.37
C GLN A 219 3.92 8.21 7.94
N THR A 220 4.86 9.11 7.68
CA THR A 220 4.61 10.48 7.23
C THR A 220 5.31 10.73 5.90
N MET A 221 4.68 11.57 5.09
CA MET A 221 5.20 12.04 3.82
C MET A 221 5.35 13.55 3.89
N GLN A 222 6.51 14.08 3.53
CA GLN A 222 6.75 15.51 3.49
C GLN A 222 6.28 16.10 2.17
N PHE A 223 5.44 17.11 2.23
CA PHE A 223 5.08 17.96 1.13
C PHE A 223 5.77 19.31 1.31
N ILE A 224 6.31 19.82 0.23
CA ILE A 224 6.85 21.17 0.18
C ILE A 224 5.82 21.99 -0.58
N LEU A 225 5.21 22.95 0.08
CA LEU A 225 4.33 23.94 -0.53
C LEU A 225 5.10 25.25 -0.66
N ASP A 226 5.20 25.75 -1.89
CA ASP A 226 5.67 27.12 -2.12
C ASP A 226 4.53 28.08 -1.78
N THR A 227 4.68 28.83 -0.72
CA THR A 227 3.74 29.87 -0.30
C THR A 227 4.36 31.26 -0.55
N GLU A 228 3.56 32.32 -0.55
CA GLU A 228 4.06 33.69 -0.64
C GLU A 228 5.10 34.03 0.46
N ALA A 229 5.06 33.31 1.59
CA ALA A 229 6.00 33.45 2.72
C ALA A 229 7.27 32.59 2.58
N GLY A 230 7.38 31.74 1.55
CA GLY A 230 8.46 30.80 1.30
C GLY A 230 8.00 29.34 1.26
N GLU A 231 8.98 28.42 1.23
CA GLU A 231 8.70 26.98 1.28
C GLU A 231 8.13 26.58 2.65
N GLU A 232 6.92 26.07 2.68
CA GLU A 232 6.31 25.44 3.85
C GLU A 232 6.36 23.92 3.70
N ARG A 233 6.84 23.23 4.75
CA ARG A 233 6.88 21.76 4.79
C ARG A 233 5.72 21.23 5.60
N ILE A 234 4.88 20.45 4.97
CA ILE A 234 3.74 19.79 5.63
C ILE A 234 4.03 18.31 5.72
N ASP A 235 4.01 17.78 6.93
CA ASP A 235 4.09 16.34 7.18
C ASP A 235 2.67 15.75 7.12
N ALA A 236 2.40 14.95 6.10
CA ALA A 236 1.12 14.25 5.95
C ALA A 236 1.23 12.82 6.44
N ASN A 237 0.36 12.42 7.34
CA ASN A 237 0.25 11.04 7.81
C ASN A 237 -0.42 10.19 6.73
N ILE A 238 0.31 9.22 6.19
CA ILE A 238 -0.17 8.34 5.11
C ILE A 238 -1.37 7.52 5.56
N ASP A 239 -1.35 7.01 6.79
CA ASP A 239 -2.43 6.18 7.32
C ASP A 239 -3.74 6.94 7.43
N TYR A 240 -3.68 8.21 7.85
CA TYR A 240 -4.82 9.12 7.86
C TYR A 240 -5.44 9.29 6.47
N TRP A 241 -4.60 9.58 5.46
CA TRP A 241 -5.08 9.82 4.09
C TRP A 241 -5.55 8.56 3.37
N THR A 242 -5.08 7.39 3.80
CA THR A 242 -5.48 6.09 3.22
C THR A 242 -6.48 5.31 4.07
N ARG A 243 -7.00 5.92 5.16
CA ARG A 243 -7.99 5.32 6.06
C ARG A 243 -7.51 4.01 6.69
N GLY A 244 -6.27 3.98 7.16
CA GLY A 244 -5.72 2.85 7.90
C GLY A 244 -5.02 1.79 7.03
N ALA A 245 -4.62 2.13 5.80
CA ALA A 245 -3.93 1.16 4.94
C ALA A 245 -2.59 0.71 5.51
N LEU A 246 -1.77 1.62 6.06
CA LEU A 246 -0.51 1.26 6.71
C LEU A 246 -0.71 0.47 7.99
N SER A 247 -1.70 0.81 8.79
CA SER A 247 -2.08 0.04 9.99
C SER A 247 -2.47 -1.38 9.64
N SER A 248 -3.19 -1.57 8.52
CA SER A 248 -3.55 -2.90 8.03
C SER A 248 -2.32 -3.70 7.60
N ILE A 249 -1.36 -3.07 6.92
CA ILE A 249 -0.09 -3.68 6.53
C ILE A 249 0.73 -4.02 7.78
N ALA A 250 0.84 -3.10 8.75
CA ALA A 250 1.55 -3.30 10.01
C ALA A 250 1.02 -4.53 10.76
N SER A 251 -0.30 -4.70 10.83
CA SER A 251 -0.92 -5.87 11.46
C SER A 251 -0.48 -7.20 10.80
N VAL A 252 -0.31 -7.24 9.48
CA VAL A 252 0.18 -8.44 8.79
C VAL A 252 1.68 -8.63 9.03
N VAL A 253 2.46 -7.55 9.09
CA VAL A 253 3.89 -7.61 9.43
C VAL A 253 4.09 -8.11 10.85
N ASP A 254 3.23 -7.74 11.80
CA ASP A 254 3.26 -8.25 13.17
C ASP A 254 2.95 -9.76 13.23
N GLN A 255 2.00 -10.25 12.43
CA GLN A 255 1.76 -11.69 12.31
C GLN A 255 3.00 -12.44 11.77
N ILE A 256 3.68 -11.87 10.78
CA ILE A 256 4.95 -12.43 10.29
C ILE A 256 6.02 -12.39 11.40
N ALA A 257 6.06 -11.32 12.23
CA ALA A 257 6.98 -11.20 13.35
C ALA A 257 6.82 -12.34 14.38
N GLU A 258 5.59 -12.78 14.62
CA GLU A 258 5.33 -13.92 15.51
C GLU A 258 5.98 -15.20 14.96
N VAL A 259 5.84 -15.45 13.65
CA VAL A 259 6.47 -16.61 13.00
C VAL A 259 8.00 -16.49 13.00
N MET A 260 8.52 -15.27 12.81
CA MET A 260 9.95 -15.00 12.88
C MET A 260 10.56 -15.33 14.25
N GLY A 261 9.76 -15.31 15.32
CA GLY A 261 10.18 -15.71 16.67
C GLY A 261 10.57 -17.18 16.78
N HIS A 262 10.07 -18.05 15.90
CA HIS A 262 10.37 -19.49 15.85
C HIS A 262 10.75 -19.95 14.43
N ILE A 263 11.36 -19.07 13.66
CA ILE A 263 11.69 -19.28 12.25
C ILE A 263 12.53 -20.55 11.99
N ASN A 264 13.31 -21.00 12.98
CA ASN A 264 14.16 -22.19 12.85
C ASN A 264 13.39 -23.48 12.64
N ASP A 265 12.12 -23.51 13.03
CA ASP A 265 11.24 -24.69 12.93
C ASP A 265 10.31 -24.59 11.71
N VAL A 266 10.47 -23.53 10.91
CA VAL A 266 9.59 -23.26 9.76
C VAL A 266 10.13 -23.95 8.49
N PRO A 267 9.31 -24.73 7.76
CA PRO A 267 9.70 -25.37 6.51
C PRO A 267 10.05 -24.38 5.40
N THR A 268 10.93 -24.76 4.48
CA THR A 268 11.36 -23.91 3.34
C THR A 268 10.19 -23.36 2.53
N ALA A 269 9.17 -24.16 2.29
CA ALA A 269 7.98 -23.72 1.55
C ALA A 269 7.24 -22.57 2.23
N GLU A 270 7.18 -22.56 3.54
CA GLU A 270 6.55 -21.49 4.32
C GLU A 270 7.42 -20.23 4.34
N LEU A 271 8.76 -20.37 4.40
CA LEU A 271 9.68 -19.23 4.23
C LEU A 271 9.49 -18.54 2.89
N ILE A 272 9.34 -19.32 1.81
CA ILE A 272 9.07 -18.79 0.47
C ILE A 272 7.72 -18.06 0.43
N ALA A 273 6.68 -18.65 1.01
CA ALA A 273 5.36 -18.03 1.04
C ALA A 273 5.38 -16.70 1.82
N MET A 274 6.08 -16.64 2.95
CA MET A 274 6.25 -15.40 3.72
C MET A 274 7.04 -14.35 2.94
N LEU A 275 8.09 -14.75 2.23
CA LEU A 275 8.88 -13.84 1.40
C LEU A 275 8.03 -13.20 0.28
N GLU A 276 7.21 -14.00 -0.40
CA GLU A 276 6.28 -13.49 -1.40
C GLU A 276 5.21 -12.57 -0.76
N ARG A 277 4.76 -12.91 0.45
CA ARG A 277 3.83 -12.05 1.18
C ARG A 277 4.46 -10.70 1.52
N ILE A 278 5.71 -10.66 1.97
CA ILE A 278 6.43 -9.40 2.25
C ILE A 278 6.58 -8.56 0.97
N LYS A 279 6.91 -9.18 -0.16
CA LYS A 279 6.98 -8.48 -1.45
C LYS A 279 5.66 -7.83 -1.83
N GLU A 280 4.55 -8.51 -1.59
CA GLU A 280 3.22 -7.96 -1.84
C GLU A 280 2.89 -6.82 -0.89
N LEU A 281 3.25 -6.93 0.40
CA LEU A 281 3.07 -5.85 1.37
C LEU A 281 3.88 -4.60 0.99
N SER A 282 5.11 -4.76 0.47
CA SER A 282 5.91 -3.64 -0.03
C SER A 282 5.21 -2.92 -1.19
N ARG A 283 4.62 -3.66 -2.14
CA ARG A 283 3.82 -3.07 -3.23
C ARG A 283 2.58 -2.33 -2.71
N LEU A 284 1.91 -2.90 -1.71
CA LEU A 284 0.75 -2.25 -1.09
C LEU A 284 1.15 -0.97 -0.35
N MET A 285 2.33 -0.92 0.26
CA MET A 285 2.88 0.31 0.86
C MET A 285 3.11 1.39 -0.19
N ASP A 286 3.72 1.04 -1.33
CA ASP A 286 3.93 2.00 -2.42
C ASP A 286 2.59 2.51 -2.97
N THR A 287 1.61 1.63 -3.13
CA THR A 287 0.25 2.00 -3.53
C THR A 287 -0.40 2.92 -2.49
N ALA A 288 -0.23 2.65 -1.20
CA ALA A 288 -0.75 3.50 -0.13
C ALA A 288 -0.13 4.90 -0.16
N ARG A 289 1.17 5.01 -0.42
CA ARG A 289 1.86 6.31 -0.58
C ARG A 289 1.29 7.13 -1.74
N GLU A 290 1.16 6.53 -2.92
CA GLU A 290 0.61 7.22 -4.08
C GLU A 290 -0.85 7.65 -3.81
N ARG A 291 -1.65 6.76 -3.23
CA ARG A 291 -3.03 7.10 -2.86
C ARG A 291 -3.10 8.23 -1.82
N ALA A 292 -2.22 8.25 -0.84
CA ALA A 292 -2.17 9.35 0.14
C ALA A 292 -1.87 10.69 -0.52
N LYS A 293 -0.98 10.72 -1.53
CA LYS A 293 -0.71 11.93 -2.34
C LYS A 293 -1.94 12.39 -3.10
N GLU A 294 -2.60 11.48 -3.81
CA GLU A 294 -3.81 11.76 -4.56
C GLU A 294 -4.92 12.32 -3.66
N GLU A 295 -5.15 11.69 -2.51
CA GLU A 295 -6.17 12.13 -1.53
C GLU A 295 -5.85 13.50 -0.94
N LEU A 296 -4.57 13.79 -0.65
CA LEU A 296 -4.15 15.10 -0.18
C LEU A 296 -4.39 16.17 -1.24
N VAL A 297 -3.95 15.93 -2.49
CA VAL A 297 -4.17 16.84 -3.62
C VAL A 297 -5.66 17.05 -3.85
N SER A 298 -6.45 15.98 -3.80
CA SER A 298 -7.91 16.07 -3.92
C SER A 298 -8.54 16.90 -2.79
N SER A 299 -8.02 16.81 -1.57
CA SER A 299 -8.46 17.62 -0.45
C SER A 299 -8.14 19.11 -0.63
N GLN A 300 -6.93 19.42 -1.11
CA GLN A 300 -6.57 20.81 -1.44
C GLN A 300 -7.46 21.35 -2.55
N MET A 301 -7.70 20.58 -3.60
CA MET A 301 -8.61 20.97 -4.68
C MET A 301 -10.03 21.24 -4.15
N ARG A 302 -10.54 20.46 -3.17
CA ARG A 302 -11.83 20.73 -2.51
C ARG A 302 -11.83 22.08 -1.82
N ALA A 303 -10.74 22.42 -1.12
CA ALA A 303 -10.62 23.72 -0.45
C ALA A 303 -10.56 24.89 -1.46
N GLU A 304 -9.83 24.74 -2.56
CA GLU A 304 -9.78 25.75 -3.64
C GLU A 304 -11.14 25.92 -4.32
N MET A 305 -11.82 24.82 -4.63
CA MET A 305 -13.19 24.88 -5.17
C MET A 305 -14.11 25.62 -4.20
N ALA A 306 -14.01 25.33 -2.90
CA ALA A 306 -14.76 25.99 -1.85
C ALA A 306 -14.51 27.49 -1.80
N SER A 307 -13.25 27.90 -1.86
CA SER A 307 -12.84 29.32 -1.86
C SER A 307 -13.38 30.06 -3.08
N THR A 308 -13.21 29.48 -4.27
CA THR A 308 -13.70 30.05 -5.53
C THR A 308 -15.22 30.21 -5.52
N MET A 309 -15.94 29.19 -5.01
CA MET A 309 -17.39 29.29 -4.86
C MET A 309 -17.80 30.37 -3.85
N ALA A 310 -17.09 30.45 -2.73
CA ALA A 310 -17.37 31.48 -1.72
C ALA A 310 -17.22 32.90 -2.30
N GLU A 311 -16.15 33.15 -3.05
CA GLU A 311 -15.93 34.40 -3.72
C GLU A 311 -17.04 34.72 -4.72
N HIS A 312 -17.44 33.77 -5.54
CA HIS A 312 -18.50 33.96 -6.53
C HIS A 312 -19.86 34.25 -5.89
N LEU A 313 -20.24 33.46 -4.89
CA LEU A 313 -21.54 33.63 -4.23
C LEU A 313 -21.59 34.89 -3.39
N GLN A 314 -20.49 35.29 -2.75
CA GLN A 314 -20.42 36.59 -2.05
C GLN A 314 -20.58 37.75 -3.00
N GLN A 315 -20.01 37.72 -4.20
CA GLN A 315 -20.22 38.72 -5.24
C GLN A 315 -21.68 38.77 -5.71
N ALA A 316 -22.37 37.62 -5.67
CA ALA A 316 -23.80 37.54 -5.97
C ALA A 316 -24.71 37.91 -4.79
N GLY A 317 -24.16 38.37 -3.67
CA GLY A 317 -24.92 38.84 -2.52
C GLY A 317 -25.25 37.79 -1.46
N TRP A 318 -24.61 36.62 -1.51
CA TRP A 318 -24.74 35.60 -0.50
C TRP A 318 -23.72 35.81 0.62
N GLU A 319 -24.14 35.59 1.86
CA GLU A 319 -23.29 35.60 3.03
C GLU A 319 -22.69 34.22 3.25
N PHE A 320 -21.38 34.13 3.43
CA PHE A 320 -20.72 32.90 3.84
C PHE A 320 -21.00 32.62 5.32
N VAL A 321 -21.66 31.48 5.61
CA VAL A 321 -22.01 31.09 6.98
C VAL A 321 -20.88 30.26 7.61
N GLY A 322 -20.26 29.37 6.85
CA GLY A 322 -19.18 28.53 7.34
C GLY A 322 -18.96 27.29 6.48
N TYR A 323 -17.97 26.52 6.87
CA TYR A 323 -17.69 25.23 6.28
C TYR A 323 -17.30 24.19 7.34
N THR A 324 -17.42 22.92 7.00
CA THR A 324 -16.92 21.82 7.81
C THR A 324 -16.61 20.61 6.93
N TYR A 325 -15.66 19.80 7.36
CA TYR A 325 -15.50 18.47 6.81
C TYR A 325 -16.38 17.47 7.54
N GLU A 326 -16.94 16.49 6.85
CA GLU A 326 -17.68 15.40 7.44
C GLU A 326 -16.80 14.67 8.47
N GLY A 327 -17.30 14.50 9.70
CA GLY A 327 -16.52 13.92 10.80
C GLY A 327 -15.30 14.73 11.23
N SER A 328 -15.19 16.00 10.81
CA SER A 328 -14.01 16.85 11.00
C SER A 328 -12.73 16.31 10.35
N GLU A 329 -12.89 15.47 9.33
CA GLU A 329 -11.79 14.79 8.64
C GLU A 329 -11.53 15.38 7.25
N MET A 330 -10.31 15.89 6.99
CA MET A 330 -9.97 16.54 5.71
C MET A 330 -10.01 15.59 4.50
N ASN A 331 -9.92 14.29 4.71
CA ASN A 331 -10.07 13.26 3.67
C ASN A 331 -11.53 12.88 3.37
N ALA A 332 -12.48 13.51 4.07
CA ALA A 332 -13.91 13.33 3.87
C ALA A 332 -14.53 14.45 3.01
N ALA A 333 -15.86 14.43 2.88
CA ALA A 333 -16.58 15.47 2.15
C ALA A 333 -16.50 16.83 2.83
N LEU A 334 -16.31 17.88 2.05
CA LEU A 334 -16.32 19.26 2.50
C LEU A 334 -17.71 19.85 2.28
N HIS A 335 -18.31 20.37 3.35
CA HIS A 335 -19.60 21.03 3.34
C HIS A 335 -19.41 22.52 3.53
N ILE A 336 -20.07 23.34 2.67
CA ILE A 336 -19.98 24.79 2.67
C ILE A 336 -21.39 25.34 2.67
N LYS A 337 -21.65 26.31 3.52
CA LYS A 337 -22.96 26.92 3.68
C LYS A 337 -22.95 28.41 3.43
N PHE A 338 -23.93 28.84 2.66
CA PHE A 338 -24.21 30.26 2.38
C PHE A 338 -25.67 30.59 2.73
N ARG A 339 -25.92 31.84 3.01
CA ARG A 339 -27.26 32.37 3.30
C ARG A 339 -27.45 33.72 2.61
N ASP A 340 -28.63 33.96 2.08
CA ASP A 340 -29.00 35.29 1.56
C ASP A 340 -29.77 36.11 2.63
N ASN A 341 -30.05 37.37 2.29
CA ASN A 341 -30.78 38.30 3.18
C ASN A 341 -32.25 37.88 3.36
N MET A 342 -32.80 36.96 2.57
CA MET A 342 -34.16 36.44 2.67
C MET A 342 -34.25 35.16 3.48
N GLY A 343 -33.11 34.62 3.96
CA GLY A 343 -33.03 33.40 4.71
C GLY A 343 -32.96 32.12 3.86
N ASN A 344 -32.81 32.25 2.53
CA ASN A 344 -32.50 31.12 1.70
C ASN A 344 -31.07 30.64 1.96
N GLU A 345 -30.87 29.35 1.85
CA GLU A 345 -29.56 28.73 2.09
C GLU A 345 -29.10 27.91 0.87
N ILE A 346 -27.82 27.97 0.60
CA ILE A 346 -27.11 27.06 -0.31
C ILE A 346 -26.15 26.24 0.52
N VAL A 347 -26.24 24.90 0.40
CA VAL A 347 -25.25 24.01 0.98
C VAL A 347 -24.61 23.20 -0.13
N THR A 348 -23.33 23.39 -0.31
CA THR A 348 -22.56 22.62 -1.29
C THR A 348 -21.75 21.57 -0.57
N VAL A 349 -21.80 20.36 -1.11
CA VAL A 349 -21.02 19.22 -0.65
C VAL A 349 -20.04 18.84 -1.74
N ILE A 350 -18.74 18.89 -1.43
CA ILE A 350 -17.67 18.48 -2.33
C ILE A 350 -17.05 17.22 -1.75
N SER A 351 -17.31 16.08 -2.38
CA SER A 351 -16.88 14.77 -1.89
C SER A 351 -15.83 14.11 -2.79
N PRO A 352 -14.85 13.41 -2.23
CA PRO A 352 -13.92 12.62 -3.03
C PRO A 352 -14.68 11.47 -3.70
N GLN A 353 -14.40 11.25 -4.98
CA GLN A 353 -15.00 10.17 -5.77
C GLN A 353 -13.94 9.54 -6.67
N GLN A 354 -14.05 8.25 -6.92
CA GLN A 354 -13.28 7.59 -7.96
C GLN A 354 -14.08 7.54 -9.25
N PHE A 355 -13.50 8.01 -10.34
CA PHE A 355 -14.07 7.93 -11.67
C PHE A 355 -13.02 7.39 -12.65
N LEU A 356 -13.33 6.26 -13.31
CA LEU A 356 -12.42 5.55 -14.22
C LEU A 356 -11.05 5.20 -13.61
N GLY A 357 -11.00 4.99 -12.30
CA GLY A 357 -9.77 4.68 -11.57
C GLY A 357 -8.97 5.88 -11.12
N GLU A 358 -9.36 7.08 -11.50
CA GLU A 358 -8.75 8.34 -11.04
C GLU A 358 -9.56 8.95 -9.90
N LEU A 359 -8.86 9.57 -8.95
CA LEU A 359 -9.50 10.33 -7.89
C LEU A 359 -9.97 11.68 -8.42
N CYS A 360 -11.25 11.96 -8.26
CA CYS A 360 -11.86 13.24 -8.61
C CYS A 360 -12.71 13.76 -7.45
N ASN A 361 -13.20 14.98 -7.57
CA ASN A 361 -14.14 15.56 -6.63
C ASN A 361 -15.53 15.66 -7.28
N ASN A 362 -16.54 15.16 -6.59
CA ASN A 362 -17.93 15.31 -6.97
C ASN A 362 -18.54 16.46 -6.18
N MET A 363 -19.16 17.41 -6.86
CA MET A 363 -19.79 18.57 -6.26
C MET A 363 -21.30 18.46 -6.34
N GLN A 364 -21.97 18.56 -5.21
CA GLN A 364 -23.43 18.57 -5.10
C GLN A 364 -23.86 19.90 -4.49
N ILE A 365 -24.70 20.66 -5.19
CA ILE A 365 -25.23 21.96 -4.72
C ILE A 365 -26.68 21.76 -4.30
N ASN A 366 -27.00 22.02 -3.06
CA ASN A 366 -28.31 21.90 -2.48
C ASN A 366 -28.86 23.30 -2.14
N PHE A 367 -30.08 23.59 -2.64
CA PHE A 367 -30.78 24.86 -2.41
C PHE A 367 -31.90 24.64 -1.40
N PHE A 368 -31.94 25.48 -0.37
CA PHE A 368 -32.99 25.54 0.67
C PHE A 368 -33.63 26.91 0.61
N ASP A 369 -34.61 27.06 -0.27
CA ASP A 369 -35.34 28.29 -0.54
C ASP A 369 -36.83 28.11 -0.27
N PRO A 370 -37.29 28.27 0.99
CA PRO A 370 -38.67 27.98 1.38
C PRO A 370 -39.72 28.90 0.71
N TYR A 371 -39.28 30.04 0.15
CA TYR A 371 -40.19 31.06 -0.38
C TYR A 371 -40.05 31.29 -1.89
N ASN A 372 -39.02 30.77 -2.55
CA ASN A 372 -38.78 31.04 -3.95
C ASN A 372 -38.21 29.82 -4.67
N ASN A 373 -39.09 29.11 -5.39
CA ASN A 373 -38.74 27.95 -6.21
C ASN A 373 -38.38 28.37 -7.65
N ASP A 374 -37.56 29.40 -7.84
CA ASP A 374 -37.14 29.82 -9.19
C ASP A 374 -35.98 28.97 -9.72
N GLU A 375 -36.33 27.94 -10.50
CA GLU A 375 -35.34 27.06 -11.16
C GLU A 375 -34.38 27.83 -12.09
N ASN A 376 -34.83 28.96 -12.70
CA ASN A 376 -33.96 29.71 -13.58
C ASN A 376 -32.86 30.45 -12.78
N MET A 377 -33.20 30.99 -11.61
CA MET A 377 -32.20 31.62 -10.74
C MET A 377 -31.21 30.62 -10.20
N ARG A 378 -31.64 29.44 -9.80
CA ARG A 378 -30.75 28.35 -9.38
C ARG A 378 -29.81 27.95 -10.52
N GLY A 379 -30.31 27.86 -11.75
CA GLY A 379 -29.49 27.60 -12.94
C GLY A 379 -28.42 28.65 -13.15
N ILE A 380 -28.74 29.94 -13.02
CA ILE A 380 -27.79 31.05 -13.16
C ILE A 380 -26.66 30.94 -12.10
N TRP A 381 -27.00 30.67 -10.85
CA TRP A 381 -25.99 30.51 -9.79
C TRP A 381 -25.11 29.30 -10.03
N VAL A 382 -25.68 28.15 -10.42
CA VAL A 382 -24.90 26.94 -10.75
C VAL A 382 -23.96 27.21 -11.93
N ASP A 383 -24.46 27.80 -13.00
CA ASP A 383 -23.65 28.11 -14.19
C ASP A 383 -22.51 29.08 -13.86
N GLY A 384 -22.78 30.10 -13.04
CA GLY A 384 -21.77 31.08 -12.59
C GLY A 384 -20.68 30.39 -11.73
N ILE A 385 -21.05 29.52 -10.82
CA ILE A 385 -20.10 28.72 -10.03
C ILE A 385 -19.24 27.87 -10.97
N LEU A 386 -19.86 27.13 -11.89
CA LEU A 386 -19.14 26.24 -12.81
C LEU A 386 -18.20 27.01 -13.74
N GLU A 387 -18.61 28.23 -14.19
CA GLU A 387 -17.77 29.09 -14.99
C GLU A 387 -16.57 29.58 -14.17
N SER A 388 -16.78 30.01 -12.93
CA SER A 388 -15.69 30.43 -12.02
C SER A 388 -14.68 29.34 -11.78
N LEU A 389 -15.14 28.08 -11.57
CA LEU A 389 -14.27 26.92 -11.42
C LEU A 389 -13.48 26.59 -12.71
N ARG A 390 -14.09 26.75 -13.88
CA ARG A 390 -13.38 26.60 -15.17
C ARG A 390 -12.33 27.68 -15.37
N ASN A 391 -12.61 28.90 -14.93
CA ASN A 391 -11.68 30.05 -15.06
C ASN A 391 -10.39 29.85 -14.23
N ILE A 392 -10.45 29.06 -13.14
CA ILE A 392 -9.24 28.67 -12.39
C ILE A 392 -8.59 27.39 -12.95
N GLY A 393 -9.03 26.90 -14.12
CA GLY A 393 -8.42 25.79 -14.83
C GLY A 393 -8.94 24.42 -14.46
N LEU A 394 -10.02 24.31 -13.66
CA LEU A 394 -10.61 23.02 -13.33
C LEU A 394 -11.43 22.46 -14.51
N ASN A 395 -11.27 21.17 -14.76
CA ASN A 395 -12.11 20.47 -15.74
C ASN A 395 -13.46 20.09 -15.09
N VAL A 396 -14.45 20.96 -15.24
CA VAL A 396 -15.78 20.77 -14.66
C VAL A 396 -16.73 20.18 -15.68
N GLY A 397 -17.30 19.02 -15.36
CA GLY A 397 -18.30 18.34 -16.17
C GLY A 397 -19.62 19.13 -16.31
N LYS A 398 -20.53 18.61 -17.10
CA LYS A 398 -21.87 19.17 -17.20
C LYS A 398 -22.68 18.85 -15.94
N PRO A 399 -23.44 19.81 -15.39
CA PRO A 399 -24.31 19.54 -14.26
C PRO A 399 -25.40 18.52 -14.68
N VAL A 400 -25.64 17.57 -13.81
CA VAL A 400 -26.69 16.58 -13.97
C VAL A 400 -27.72 16.84 -12.89
N THR A 401 -28.94 17.22 -13.30
CA THR A 401 -30.06 17.27 -12.37
C THR A 401 -30.49 15.83 -12.10
N ALA A 402 -30.43 15.39 -10.85
CA ALA A 402 -30.87 14.05 -10.49
C ALA A 402 -32.37 13.89 -10.80
N PRO A 403 -32.79 12.93 -11.63
CA PRO A 403 -34.21 12.71 -11.93
C PRO A 403 -34.92 12.21 -10.67
N GLY A 404 -35.99 12.87 -10.28
CA GLY A 404 -36.82 12.47 -9.15
C GLY A 404 -36.35 13.03 -7.80
N PHE A 405 -35.97 14.29 -7.79
CA PHE A 405 -35.61 15.02 -6.56
C PHE A 405 -36.86 15.34 -5.68
N GLU A 406 -37.62 14.32 -5.37
CA GLU A 406 -38.31 14.25 -4.08
C GLU A 406 -37.28 13.73 -3.07
N VAL A 407 -36.30 14.56 -2.80
CA VAL A 407 -35.36 14.32 -1.70
C VAL A 407 -36.18 14.18 -0.45
N ARG A 408 -36.01 13.06 0.23
CA ARG A 408 -36.57 12.88 1.57
C ARG A 408 -36.07 14.05 2.39
N GLN A 409 -37.00 14.87 2.83
CA GLN A 409 -36.73 16.13 3.54
C GLN A 409 -35.75 15.93 4.71
N SER A 410 -35.74 14.72 5.32
CA SER A 410 -34.82 14.28 6.37
C SER A 410 -33.34 14.23 5.97
N ASP A 411 -33.03 13.80 4.74
CA ASP A 411 -31.63 13.63 4.32
C ASP A 411 -31.00 15.00 3.94
N ASN A 412 -31.81 15.95 3.50
CA ASN A 412 -31.38 17.32 3.22
C ASN A 412 -31.21 18.16 4.48
N GLU A 413 -32.08 18.02 5.48
CA GLU A 413 -31.92 18.74 6.74
C GLU A 413 -30.63 18.35 7.45
N ALA A 414 -30.24 17.09 7.31
CA ALA A 414 -29.00 16.59 7.87
C ALA A 414 -27.74 17.20 7.25
N VAL A 415 -27.78 17.61 5.97
CA VAL A 415 -26.67 18.29 5.29
C VAL A 415 -26.60 19.79 5.67
N ARG A 416 -27.75 20.35 6.08
CA ARG A 416 -27.93 21.75 6.41
C ARG A 416 -27.23 22.17 7.72
N ASP A 417 -27.09 21.24 8.66
CA ASP A 417 -26.48 21.45 9.96
C ASP A 417 -24.98 21.10 9.91
N LEU A 418 -24.13 22.12 9.86
CA LEU A 418 -22.67 21.96 9.82
C LEU A 418 -22.11 21.34 11.09
N GLU A 419 -22.70 21.61 12.27
CA GLU A 419 -22.24 21.06 13.56
C GLU A 419 -22.51 19.55 13.63
N GLN A 420 -23.71 19.13 13.23
CA GLN A 420 -24.03 17.71 13.13
C GLN A 420 -23.15 17.00 12.07
N THR A 421 -22.86 17.65 10.97
CA THR A 421 -21.99 17.11 9.92
C THR A 421 -20.56 16.90 10.44
N ALA A 422 -20.03 17.83 11.21
CA ALA A 422 -18.72 17.71 11.84
C ALA A 422 -18.64 16.55 12.85
N GLN A 423 -19.77 16.18 13.47
CA GLN A 423 -19.84 15.11 14.48
C GLN A 423 -20.14 13.73 13.86
N ARG A 424 -20.55 13.66 12.60
CA ARG A 424 -20.78 12.37 11.90
C ARG A 424 -19.47 11.61 11.75
N LYS A 425 -19.49 10.30 12.01
CA LYS A 425 -18.38 9.48 11.56
C LYS A 425 -18.37 9.49 10.04
N ALA A 426 -17.24 9.86 9.45
CA ALA A 426 -17.04 9.76 8.00
C ALA A 426 -17.41 8.35 7.56
N LYS A 427 -18.33 8.24 6.61
CA LYS A 427 -18.69 6.94 6.04
C LYS A 427 -17.48 6.49 5.21
N GLY A 428 -16.81 5.44 5.70
CA GLY A 428 -15.67 4.79 5.06
C GLY A 428 -16.03 4.12 3.73
#